data_4ce2923c56d2da77083ddd0b4daee39c
#
_entry.id   4ce2923c56d2da77083ddd0b4daee39c
#
_cell.length_a   1.000
_cell.length_b   1.000
_cell.length_c   1.000
_cell.angle_alpha   90.00
_cell.angle_beta   90.00
_cell.angle_gamma   90.00
#
_symmetry.space_group_name_H-M   'P 1'
#
loop_
_entity.id
_entity.type
_entity.pdbx_description
1 polymer ?
#
loop_
_entity_poly.entity_id
_entity_poly.type
_entity_poly.pdbx_seq_one_letter_code
_entity_poly.pdbx_strand_id
1 'polypeptide(L)'
;EVKDRLKDNAFSLSGGQQQRLCIARALAIRPDVILLDEPTSALDPIGTVKIEDLINVLKNDYTIIIVTHNMQQAARVSDKTAFLLSGEDRCGILIEYDYTQNIFSNPKMKETEDYITGRFS
;
A
#
# COMPACT_ATOMS: atom_id res chain seq x y z
N GLU A 1 2.61 23.42 1.36
CA GLU A 1 3.91 23.00 0.80
C GLU A 1 3.97 23.13 -0.73
N VAL A 2 2.83 23.05 -1.44
CA VAL A 2 2.76 23.15 -2.92
C VAL A 2 2.02 24.41 -3.38
N LYS A 3 1.42 25.18 -2.47
CA LYS A 3 0.58 26.34 -2.79
C LYS A 3 1.32 27.42 -3.62
N ASP A 4 2.59 27.60 -3.37
CA ASP A 4 3.42 28.62 -4.04
C ASP A 4 4.07 28.13 -5.34
N ARG A 5 3.82 26.86 -5.69
CA ARG A 5 4.43 26.13 -6.83
C ARG A 5 3.43 25.61 -7.84
N LEU A 6 2.23 26.19 -7.89
CA LEU A 6 1.12 25.73 -8.75
C LEU A 6 1.43 25.80 -10.26
N LYS A 7 2.40 26.62 -10.65
CA LYS A 7 2.83 26.77 -12.05
C LYS A 7 4.09 25.97 -12.38
N ASP A 8 4.70 25.31 -11.39
CA ASP A 8 5.89 24.51 -11.61
C ASP A 8 5.55 23.21 -12.32
N ASN A 9 6.53 22.68 -13.04
CA ASN A 9 6.41 21.35 -13.63
C ASN A 9 6.36 20.31 -12.48
N ALA A 10 5.38 19.41 -12.52
CA ALA A 10 5.21 18.36 -11.51
C ALA A 10 6.47 17.47 -11.38
N PHE A 11 7.26 17.30 -12.43
CA PHE A 11 8.54 16.57 -12.40
C PHE A 11 9.64 17.26 -11.58
N SER A 12 9.48 18.54 -11.24
CA SER A 12 10.40 19.26 -10.34
C SER A 12 10.14 18.98 -8.85
N LEU A 13 9.08 18.27 -8.53
CA LEU A 13 8.73 17.85 -7.18
C LEU A 13 9.53 16.63 -6.75
N SER A 14 9.77 16.47 -5.45
CA SER A 14 10.35 15.23 -4.91
C SER A 14 9.40 14.04 -5.14
N GLY A 15 9.94 12.81 -5.14
CA GLY A 15 9.14 11.60 -5.35
C GLY A 15 7.94 11.51 -4.40
N GLY A 16 8.13 11.81 -3.12
CA GLY A 16 7.04 11.84 -2.15
C GLY A 16 6.02 12.95 -2.39
N GLN A 17 6.45 14.11 -2.90
CA GLN A 17 5.53 15.19 -3.31
C GLN A 17 4.73 14.78 -4.55
N GLN A 18 5.37 14.16 -5.54
CA GLN A 18 4.70 13.62 -6.73
C GLN A 18 3.64 12.58 -6.35
N GLN A 19 3.98 11.66 -5.44
CA GLN A 19 3.04 10.63 -4.97
C GLN A 19 1.82 11.26 -4.27
N ARG A 20 2.02 12.22 -3.37
CA ARG A 20 0.92 12.95 -2.75
C ARG A 20 0.08 13.73 -3.74
N LEU A 21 0.70 14.31 -4.77
CA LEU A 21 -0.02 14.99 -5.84
C LEU A 21 -0.90 14.00 -6.65
N CYS A 22 -0.39 12.81 -6.95
CA CYS A 22 -1.17 11.75 -7.61
C CYS A 22 -2.38 11.33 -6.77
N ILE A 23 -2.20 11.16 -5.44
CA ILE A 23 -3.31 10.85 -4.52
C ILE A 23 -4.32 12.01 -4.50
N ALA A 24 -3.86 13.25 -4.38
CA ALA A 24 -4.75 14.42 -4.38
C ALA A 24 -5.55 14.53 -5.68
N ARG A 25 -4.94 14.21 -6.83
CA ARG A 25 -5.63 14.16 -8.13
C ARG A 25 -6.71 13.09 -8.16
N ALA A 26 -6.42 11.89 -7.62
CA ALA A 26 -7.41 10.81 -7.52
C ALA A 26 -8.60 11.21 -6.62
N LEU A 27 -8.33 11.90 -5.51
CA LEU A 27 -9.37 12.36 -4.57
C LEU A 27 -10.27 13.47 -5.14
N ALA A 28 -9.79 14.25 -6.13
CA ALA A 28 -10.54 15.36 -6.71
C ALA A 28 -11.89 14.93 -7.33
N ILE A 29 -12.00 13.70 -7.80
CA ILE A 29 -13.22 13.12 -8.36
C ILE A 29 -14.13 12.45 -7.33
N ARG A 30 -13.75 12.47 -6.04
CA ARG A 30 -14.49 11.85 -4.93
C ARG A 30 -14.83 10.37 -5.17
N PRO A 31 -13.82 9.50 -5.36
CA PRO A 31 -14.05 8.08 -5.64
C PRO A 31 -14.60 7.35 -4.41
N ASP A 32 -15.34 6.27 -4.62
CA ASP A 32 -15.71 5.35 -3.52
C ASP A 32 -14.56 4.45 -3.10
N VAL A 33 -13.67 4.11 -4.04
CA VAL A 33 -12.52 3.23 -3.82
C VAL A 33 -11.26 3.85 -4.41
N ILE A 34 -10.16 3.81 -3.66
CA ILE A 34 -8.84 4.23 -4.08
C ILE A 34 -7.95 2.99 -4.23
N LEU A 35 -7.32 2.84 -5.40
CA LEU A 35 -6.35 1.78 -5.67
C LEU A 35 -4.94 2.36 -5.64
N LEU A 36 -4.06 1.78 -4.83
CA LEU A 36 -2.66 2.15 -4.69
C LEU A 36 -1.78 0.94 -5.03
N ASP A 37 -0.96 1.06 -6.05
CA ASP A 37 -0.01 0.04 -6.46
C ASP A 37 1.41 0.47 -6.05
N GLU A 38 2.02 -0.30 -5.14
CA GLU A 38 3.36 -0.03 -4.60
C GLU A 38 3.59 1.44 -4.20
N PRO A 39 2.73 2.06 -3.36
CA PRO A 39 2.70 3.51 -3.19
C PRO A 39 3.96 4.12 -2.58
N THR A 40 4.86 3.32 -2.04
CA THR A 40 6.09 3.81 -1.37
C THR A 40 7.38 3.23 -1.94
N SER A 41 7.31 2.42 -2.99
CA SER A 41 8.47 1.68 -3.54
C SER A 41 9.63 2.58 -4.00
N ALA A 42 9.34 3.78 -4.46
CA ALA A 42 10.34 4.76 -4.94
C ALA A 42 10.65 5.87 -3.92
N LEU A 43 10.23 5.71 -2.66
CA LEU A 43 10.37 6.74 -1.63
C LEU A 43 11.47 6.40 -0.63
N ASP A 44 12.10 7.44 -0.10
CA ASP A 44 12.95 7.35 1.07
C ASP A 44 12.12 7.03 2.35
N PRO A 45 12.75 6.67 3.47
CA PRO A 45 12.02 6.33 4.70
C PRO A 45 11.09 7.46 5.19
N ILE A 46 11.51 8.72 5.06
CA ILE A 46 10.71 9.88 5.49
C ILE A 46 9.50 10.06 4.59
N GLY A 47 9.69 9.93 3.28
CA GLY A 47 8.61 9.96 2.29
C GLY A 47 7.61 8.83 2.50
N THR A 48 8.10 7.64 2.81
CA THR A 48 7.28 6.45 3.13
C THR A 48 6.36 6.72 4.31
N VAL A 49 6.89 7.19 5.44
CA VAL A 49 6.10 7.52 6.64
C VAL A 49 5.00 8.53 6.30
N LYS A 50 5.32 9.58 5.55
CA LYS A 50 4.32 10.61 5.17
C LYS A 50 3.19 10.05 4.31
N ILE A 51 3.46 9.09 3.43
CA ILE A 51 2.42 8.41 2.64
C ILE A 51 1.60 7.46 3.52
N GLU A 52 2.23 6.71 4.41
CA GLU A 52 1.53 5.82 5.34
C GLU A 52 0.61 6.61 6.29
N ASP A 53 1.07 7.75 6.81
CA ASP A 53 0.24 8.65 7.63
C ASP A 53 -0.96 9.18 6.84
N LEU A 54 -0.74 9.57 5.58
CA LEU A 54 -1.81 10.01 4.69
C LEU A 54 -2.85 8.90 4.45
N ILE A 55 -2.40 7.67 4.19
CA ILE A 55 -3.28 6.49 4.02
C ILE A 55 -4.11 6.27 5.29
N ASN A 56 -3.49 6.34 6.47
CA ASN A 56 -4.18 6.18 7.76
C ASN A 56 -5.25 7.25 8.02
N VAL A 57 -5.07 8.45 7.50
CA VAL A 57 -6.11 9.50 7.56
C VAL A 57 -7.22 9.21 6.54
N LEU A 58 -6.86 8.90 5.30
CA LEU A 58 -7.82 8.70 4.20
C LEU A 58 -8.72 7.48 4.39
N LYS A 59 -8.24 6.41 5.03
CA LYS A 59 -9.04 5.20 5.24
C LYS A 59 -10.27 5.39 6.12
N ASN A 60 -10.39 6.52 6.84
CA ASN A 60 -11.58 6.86 7.60
C ASN A 60 -12.77 7.25 6.69
N ASP A 61 -12.47 7.79 5.50
CA ASP A 61 -13.48 8.31 4.58
C ASP A 61 -13.56 7.52 3.27
N TYR A 62 -12.53 6.74 2.95
CA TYR A 62 -12.42 6.00 1.68
C TYR A 62 -12.14 4.54 1.90
N THR A 63 -12.64 3.69 1.01
CA THR A 63 -12.15 2.32 0.87
C THR A 63 -10.84 2.34 0.08
N ILE A 64 -9.76 1.82 0.66
CA ILE A 64 -8.44 1.82 0.03
C ILE A 64 -7.99 0.38 -0.19
N ILE A 65 -7.58 0.07 -1.41
CA ILE A 65 -6.94 -1.20 -1.76
C ILE A 65 -5.49 -0.90 -2.12
N ILE A 66 -4.57 -1.56 -1.42
CA ILE A 66 -3.13 -1.40 -1.63
C ILE A 66 -2.55 -2.72 -2.12
N VAL A 67 -1.81 -2.68 -3.21
CA VAL A 67 -0.93 -3.77 -3.63
C VAL A 67 0.48 -3.43 -3.20
N THR A 68 1.13 -4.31 -2.43
CA THR A 68 2.51 -4.12 -1.99
C THR A 68 3.17 -5.46 -1.70
N HIS A 69 4.46 -5.55 -1.97
CA HIS A 69 5.31 -6.65 -1.50
C HIS A 69 5.98 -6.35 -0.15
N ASN A 70 5.77 -5.13 0.38
CA ASN A 70 6.31 -4.73 1.68
C ASN A 70 5.38 -5.15 2.81
N MET A 71 5.68 -6.29 3.44
CA MET A 71 4.91 -6.85 4.54
C MET A 71 4.80 -5.90 5.75
N GLN A 72 5.88 -5.14 6.03
CA GLN A 72 5.86 -4.18 7.13
C GLN A 72 4.88 -3.03 6.86
N GLN A 73 4.81 -2.56 5.62
CA GLN A 73 3.81 -1.57 5.22
C GLN A 73 2.40 -2.13 5.37
N ALA A 74 2.14 -3.32 4.83
CA ALA A 74 0.83 -3.97 4.97
C ALA A 74 0.42 -4.09 6.44
N ALA A 75 1.33 -4.53 7.31
CA ALA A 75 1.08 -4.65 8.75
C ALA A 75 0.76 -3.31 9.44
N ARG A 76 1.34 -2.19 8.97
CA ARG A 76 1.15 -0.88 9.61
C ARG A 76 -0.11 -0.14 9.16
N VAL A 77 -0.53 -0.30 7.91
CA VAL A 77 -1.57 0.57 7.33
C VAL A 77 -2.89 -0.13 7.04
N SER A 78 -2.89 -1.46 6.86
CA SER A 78 -4.10 -2.18 6.46
C SER A 78 -4.89 -2.73 7.65
N ASP A 79 -6.22 -2.76 7.51
CA ASP A 79 -7.14 -3.37 8.47
C ASP A 79 -7.33 -4.86 8.16
N LYS A 80 -7.33 -5.20 6.87
CA LYS A 80 -7.40 -6.58 6.35
C LYS A 80 -6.32 -6.80 5.31
N THR A 81 -5.82 -8.02 5.23
CA THR A 81 -4.78 -8.41 4.29
C THR A 81 -5.20 -9.65 3.50
N ALA A 82 -5.01 -9.59 2.19
CA ALA A 82 -5.12 -10.72 1.29
C ALA A 82 -3.72 -11.15 0.88
N PHE A 83 -3.38 -12.42 1.12
CA PHE A 83 -2.12 -12.99 0.69
C PHE A 83 -2.31 -13.78 -0.61
N LEU A 84 -1.59 -13.39 -1.65
CA LEU A 84 -1.63 -14.01 -2.95
C LEU A 84 -0.25 -14.57 -3.31
N LEU A 85 -0.25 -15.78 -3.88
CA LEU A 85 0.95 -16.37 -4.48
C LEU A 85 0.77 -16.53 -5.99
N SER A 86 1.87 -16.41 -6.73
CA SER A 86 1.91 -16.76 -8.15
C SER A 86 1.90 -18.27 -8.31
N GLY A 87 0.95 -18.80 -9.05
CA GLY A 87 0.94 -20.19 -9.50
C GLY A 87 1.95 -20.43 -10.64
N GLU A 88 2.09 -21.70 -11.07
CA GLU A 88 2.97 -22.11 -12.17
C GLU A 88 2.60 -21.43 -13.49
N ASP A 89 1.34 -21.14 -13.70
CA ASP A 89 0.77 -20.43 -14.86
C ASP A 89 0.88 -18.90 -14.77
N ARG A 90 1.60 -18.36 -13.77
CA ARG A 90 1.71 -16.94 -13.45
C ARG A 90 0.38 -16.27 -13.07
N CYS A 91 -0.63 -17.03 -12.73
CA CYS A 91 -1.86 -16.50 -12.15
C CYS A 91 -1.69 -16.34 -10.64
N GLY A 92 -2.16 -15.21 -10.11
CA GLY A 92 -2.21 -15.00 -8.67
C GLY A 92 -3.33 -15.82 -8.04
N ILE A 93 -3.00 -16.63 -7.04
CA ILE A 93 -3.95 -17.44 -6.28
C ILE A 93 -4.10 -16.84 -4.90
N LEU A 94 -5.34 -16.56 -4.48
CA LEU A 94 -5.62 -16.12 -3.12
C LEU A 94 -5.42 -17.30 -2.17
N ILE A 95 -4.45 -17.17 -1.28
CA ILE A 95 -4.10 -18.19 -0.29
C ILE A 95 -4.85 -17.93 1.01
N GLU A 96 -4.83 -16.69 1.50
CA GLU A 96 -5.45 -16.35 2.78
C GLU A 96 -5.97 -14.91 2.76
N TYR A 97 -7.10 -14.67 3.46
CA TYR A 97 -7.68 -13.35 3.66
C TYR A 97 -8.28 -13.27 5.06
N ASP A 98 -7.76 -12.35 5.86
CA ASP A 98 -8.25 -12.13 7.23
C ASP A 98 -7.90 -10.71 7.70
N TYR A 99 -8.25 -10.39 8.94
CA TYR A 99 -7.71 -9.20 9.60
C TYR A 99 -6.18 -9.23 9.60
N THR A 100 -5.58 -8.08 9.34
CA THR A 100 -4.12 -7.94 9.22
C THR A 100 -3.38 -8.50 10.44
N GLN A 101 -3.89 -8.26 11.63
CA GLN A 101 -3.32 -8.80 12.85
C GLN A 101 -3.27 -10.34 12.83
N ASN A 102 -4.31 -11.02 12.36
CA ASN A 102 -4.35 -12.48 12.28
C ASN A 102 -3.34 -13.01 11.25
N ILE A 103 -3.30 -12.38 10.07
CA ILE A 103 -2.37 -12.76 9.00
C ILE A 103 -0.91 -12.73 9.49
N PHE A 104 -0.52 -11.69 10.23
CA PHE A 104 0.87 -11.48 10.64
C PHE A 104 1.24 -12.16 11.97
N SER A 105 0.29 -12.46 12.86
CA SER A 105 0.57 -13.07 14.16
C SER A 105 0.21 -14.55 14.26
N ASN A 106 -0.80 -15.01 13.53
CA ASN A 106 -1.31 -16.38 13.59
C ASN A 106 -1.98 -16.79 12.28
N PRO A 107 -1.23 -16.85 11.16
CA PRO A 107 -1.76 -17.28 9.88
C PRO A 107 -2.29 -18.71 9.95
N LYS A 108 -3.36 -18.99 9.22
CA LYS A 108 -4.00 -20.30 9.16
C LYS A 108 -3.39 -21.21 8.08
N MET A 109 -2.77 -20.57 7.07
CA MET A 109 -2.17 -21.26 5.94
C MET A 109 -0.66 -21.30 6.10
N LYS A 110 -0.09 -22.49 5.86
CA LYS A 110 1.36 -22.70 5.97
C LYS A 110 2.13 -21.82 4.98
N GLU A 111 1.61 -21.65 3.79
CA GLU A 111 2.21 -20.80 2.74
C GLU A 111 2.32 -19.34 3.21
N THR A 112 1.33 -18.85 3.94
CA THR A 112 1.34 -17.51 4.55
C THR A 112 2.41 -17.42 5.64
N GLU A 113 2.49 -18.42 6.52
CA GLU A 113 3.49 -18.50 7.58
C GLU A 113 4.91 -18.55 7.00
N ASP A 114 5.15 -19.41 6.01
CA ASP A 114 6.45 -19.56 5.36
C ASP A 114 6.87 -18.24 4.69
N TYR A 115 5.94 -17.54 4.04
CA TYR A 115 6.21 -16.23 3.44
C TYR A 115 6.60 -15.18 4.48
N ILE A 116 5.83 -15.04 5.56
CA ILE A 116 6.06 -14.04 6.62
C ILE A 116 7.36 -14.31 7.36
N THR A 117 7.70 -15.59 7.59
CA THR A 117 8.92 -15.99 8.30
C THR A 117 10.15 -16.08 7.40
N GLY A 118 10.01 -15.86 6.09
CA GLY A 118 11.11 -15.98 5.12
C GLY A 118 11.58 -17.43 4.91
N ARG A 119 10.77 -18.41 5.25
CA ARG A 119 11.06 -19.84 5.05
C ARG A 119 10.54 -20.30 3.70
N PHE A 120 11.16 -19.84 2.64
CA PHE A 120 10.91 -20.39 1.30
C PHE A 120 11.65 -21.72 1.14
N SER A 121 10.90 -22.79 1.03
CA SER A 121 11.42 -24.09 0.60
C SER A 121 11.14 -24.29 -0.88
#